data_dddfb68aea73d0d6f5424ebed5ef636c
#
_entry.id   dddfb68aea73d0d6f5424ebed5ef636c
#
_cell.length_a   1.000
_cell.length_b   1.000
_cell.length_c   1.000
_cell.angle_alpha   90.00
_cell.angle_beta   90.00
_cell.angle_gamma   90.00
#
_symmetry.space_group_name_H-M   'P 1'
#
loop_
_entity.id
_entity.type
_entity.pdbx_description
1 polymer ?
#
loop_
_entity_poly.entity_id
_entity_poly.type
_entity_poly.pdbx_seq_one_letter_code
_entity_poly.pdbx_strand_id
1 'polypeptide(L)'
;MDLFSSLPFYVQPDPLQNSPAPQQSSGTDDTASQSGPAISCHSGPAAASNDQLVKLVSGIFNESFGFRPDGKPYRLGLKSVTERLTATDYLFVAGDDHSGIGYLFGKEIPSSYGRIAWVESMAVLPLYRRRGIATALVSAFARATKAAPRLGFATPNPIAALIATRIMPGKMYIGPCSPPYALRRLLKEIRQDCFDLRGCHIDEGNMTIKTGFSPLSRSDQREWNPRRPVAEPSWWKFVEHLPNEFEALLIIET
;
A
#
# COMPACT_ATOMS: atom_id res chain seq x y z
N MET A 1 -20.98 -27.79 13.06
CA MET A 1 -20.06 -27.83 11.91
C MET A 1 -20.58 -26.79 10.91
N ASP A 2 -20.24 -25.53 11.11
CA ASP A 2 -20.67 -24.46 10.22
C ASP A 2 -19.63 -24.30 9.12
N LEU A 3 -20.02 -24.74 7.94
CA LEU A 3 -19.29 -24.52 6.70
C LEU A 3 -19.39 -23.04 6.36
N PHE A 4 -18.35 -22.27 6.68
CA PHE A 4 -18.19 -20.91 6.18
C PHE A 4 -18.14 -20.95 4.66
N SER A 5 -19.21 -20.46 4.02
CA SER A 5 -19.30 -20.30 2.58
C SER A 5 -18.24 -19.31 2.12
N SER A 6 -17.18 -19.82 1.51
CA SER A 6 -16.08 -19.06 0.95
C SER A 6 -16.48 -18.37 -0.37
N LEU A 7 -17.29 -17.32 -0.29
CA LEU A 7 -17.50 -16.44 -1.43
C LEU A 7 -16.44 -15.32 -1.41
N PRO A 8 -15.77 -15.03 -2.54
CA PRO A 8 -14.88 -13.90 -2.64
C PRO A 8 -15.67 -12.61 -2.43
N PHE A 9 -15.13 -11.69 -1.64
CA PHE A 9 -15.78 -10.41 -1.38
C PHE A 9 -15.78 -9.56 -2.64
N TYR A 10 -16.98 -9.23 -3.12
CA TYR A 10 -17.18 -8.23 -4.16
C TYR A 10 -17.49 -6.90 -3.48
N VAL A 11 -16.59 -5.95 -3.59
CA VAL A 11 -16.84 -4.57 -3.14
C VAL A 11 -17.58 -3.86 -4.25
N GLN A 12 -18.90 -3.69 -4.11
CA GLN A 12 -19.62 -2.76 -4.97
C GLN A 12 -19.14 -1.34 -4.69
N PRO A 13 -18.92 -0.52 -5.72
CA PRO A 13 -18.70 0.91 -5.50
C PRO A 13 -19.94 1.48 -4.82
N ASP A 14 -19.75 2.21 -3.72
CA ASP A 14 -20.82 2.96 -3.06
C ASP A 14 -21.50 3.86 -4.10
N PRO A 15 -22.84 3.80 -4.26
CA PRO A 15 -23.53 4.77 -5.06
C PRO A 15 -23.31 6.14 -4.42
N LEU A 16 -22.72 7.06 -5.18
CA LEU A 16 -22.56 8.46 -4.80
C LEU A 16 -23.88 8.97 -4.23
N GLN A 17 -23.97 9.15 -2.92
CA GLN A 17 -25.09 9.81 -2.30
C GLN A 17 -25.14 11.23 -2.85
N ASN A 18 -26.17 11.50 -3.64
CA ASN A 18 -26.56 12.85 -4.04
C ASN A 18 -26.93 13.64 -2.78
N SER A 19 -25.96 14.33 -2.19
CA SER A 19 -26.25 15.36 -1.20
C SER A 19 -26.85 16.56 -1.90
N PRO A 20 -27.95 17.15 -1.38
CA PRO A 20 -28.52 18.34 -1.96
C PRO A 20 -27.54 19.51 -1.92
N ALA A 21 -27.49 20.27 -2.99
CA ALA A 21 -26.62 21.44 -3.15
C ALA A 21 -26.82 22.45 -2.00
N PRO A 22 -25.75 22.93 -1.38
CA PRO A 22 -25.83 24.03 -0.45
C PRO A 22 -26.16 25.33 -1.22
N GLN A 23 -27.12 26.10 -0.70
CA GLN A 23 -27.49 27.40 -1.19
C GLN A 23 -26.28 28.35 -1.21
N GLN A 24 -26.14 29.05 -2.31
CA GLN A 24 -25.11 30.07 -2.52
C GLN A 24 -25.29 31.22 -1.52
N SER A 25 -24.37 31.35 -0.59
CA SER A 25 -24.10 32.61 0.08
C SER A 25 -22.90 33.26 -0.63
N SER A 26 -23.16 34.46 -1.17
CA SER A 26 -22.16 35.34 -1.79
C SER A 26 -21.13 35.77 -0.77
N GLY A 27 -19.92 35.29 -0.87
CA GLY A 27 -18.77 35.65 -0.03
C GLY A 27 -17.49 35.34 -0.77
N THR A 28 -16.84 36.42 -1.22
CA THR A 28 -15.43 36.63 -1.62
C THR A 28 -14.57 35.43 -1.97
N ASP A 29 -14.15 35.39 -3.23
CA ASP A 29 -13.12 34.54 -3.83
C ASP A 29 -11.82 34.52 -3.03
N ASP A 30 -11.62 33.45 -2.27
CA ASP A 30 -10.31 32.92 -1.87
C ASP A 30 -10.26 31.44 -2.28
N THR A 31 -10.33 31.17 -3.58
CA THR A 31 -10.01 29.86 -4.15
C THR A 31 -8.50 29.69 -4.13
N ALA A 32 -7.92 29.51 -2.95
CA ALA A 32 -6.66 28.82 -2.83
C ALA A 32 -6.89 27.37 -3.32
N SER A 33 -6.60 27.15 -4.60
CA SER A 33 -6.54 25.85 -5.24
C SER A 33 -5.64 24.96 -4.36
N GLN A 34 -6.24 24.08 -3.56
CA GLN A 34 -5.51 23.04 -2.86
C GLN A 34 -5.03 22.04 -3.90
N SER A 35 -3.99 22.42 -4.66
CA SER A 35 -3.25 21.47 -5.46
C SER A 35 -2.67 20.44 -4.49
N GLY A 36 -3.00 19.18 -4.72
CA GLY A 36 -2.43 18.07 -3.94
C GLY A 36 -0.89 18.11 -3.97
N PRO A 37 -0.21 17.33 -3.12
CA PRO A 37 1.23 17.34 -3.07
C PRO A 37 1.82 17.02 -4.46
N ALA A 38 2.87 17.75 -4.85
CA ALA A 38 3.63 17.41 -6.05
C ALA A 38 4.18 15.99 -5.91
N ILE A 39 4.08 15.19 -6.97
CA ILE A 39 4.62 13.84 -7.03
C ILE A 39 5.64 13.76 -8.15
N SER A 40 6.90 13.52 -7.82
CA SER A 40 7.94 13.16 -8.79
C SER A 40 7.97 11.65 -9.02
N CYS A 41 8.41 11.25 -10.22
CA CYS A 41 8.54 9.84 -10.60
C CYS A 41 9.94 9.61 -11.16
N HIS A 42 10.62 8.61 -10.65
CA HIS A 42 11.97 8.21 -11.06
C HIS A 42 11.96 6.72 -11.43
N SER A 43 12.80 6.31 -12.37
CA SER A 43 13.06 4.87 -12.52
C SER A 43 13.84 4.35 -11.31
N GLY A 44 13.56 3.12 -10.89
CA GLY A 44 14.21 2.53 -9.73
C GLY A 44 15.74 2.55 -9.81
N PRO A 45 16.37 2.05 -10.90
CA PRO A 45 17.82 2.09 -11.07
C PRO A 45 18.42 3.50 -11.06
N ALA A 46 17.75 4.50 -11.67
CA ALA A 46 18.22 5.89 -11.63
C ALA A 46 18.13 6.46 -10.21
N ALA A 47 17.05 6.15 -9.48
CA ALA A 47 16.90 6.54 -8.08
C ALA A 47 17.96 5.88 -7.18
N ALA A 48 18.27 4.60 -7.43
CA ALA A 48 19.32 3.87 -6.71
C ALA A 48 20.72 4.48 -6.89
N SER A 49 20.96 5.15 -8.01
CA SER A 49 22.23 5.84 -8.32
C SER A 49 22.25 7.28 -7.80
N ASN A 50 21.16 7.78 -7.21
CA ASN A 50 21.05 9.12 -6.67
C ASN A 50 21.10 9.08 -5.14
N ASP A 51 22.26 9.46 -4.58
CA ASP A 51 22.48 9.45 -3.13
C ASP A 51 21.45 10.26 -2.34
N GLN A 52 20.93 11.34 -2.89
CA GLN A 52 19.90 12.16 -2.23
C GLN A 52 18.59 11.39 -2.10
N LEU A 53 18.12 10.78 -3.19
CA LEU A 53 16.91 9.96 -3.17
C LEU A 53 17.05 8.75 -2.24
N VAL A 54 18.21 8.09 -2.25
CA VAL A 54 18.50 6.98 -1.33
C VAL A 54 18.45 7.43 0.13
N LYS A 55 19.08 8.57 0.47
CA LYS A 55 19.04 9.14 1.82
C LYS A 55 17.61 9.56 2.21
N LEU A 56 16.87 10.17 1.30
CA LEU A 56 15.48 10.60 1.51
C LEU A 56 14.58 9.40 1.82
N VAL A 57 14.61 8.35 1.00
CA VAL A 57 13.81 7.13 1.23
C VAL A 57 14.20 6.48 2.56
N SER A 58 15.50 6.37 2.87
CA SER A 58 15.96 5.83 4.15
C SER A 58 15.47 6.67 5.34
N GLY A 59 15.53 8.00 5.24
CA GLY A 59 15.05 8.92 6.28
C GLY A 59 13.55 8.75 6.53
N ILE A 60 12.74 8.82 5.47
CA ILE A 60 11.28 8.65 5.59
C ILE A 60 10.93 7.28 6.14
N PHE A 61 11.59 6.20 5.69
CA PHE A 61 11.38 4.87 6.24
C PHE A 61 11.64 4.85 7.74
N ASN A 62 12.82 5.32 8.16
CA ASN A 62 13.28 5.25 9.53
C ASN A 62 12.43 6.07 10.52
N GLU A 63 11.72 7.08 10.04
CA GLU A 63 10.79 7.88 10.83
C GLU A 63 9.35 7.35 10.80
N SER A 64 8.99 6.54 9.79
CA SER A 64 7.62 6.15 9.51
C SER A 64 7.28 4.72 9.90
N PHE A 65 8.26 3.82 9.87
CA PHE A 65 8.06 2.41 10.19
C PHE A 65 8.26 2.17 11.69
N GLY A 66 7.45 1.26 12.24
CA GLY A 66 7.37 0.99 13.66
C GLY A 66 8.59 0.31 14.27
N PHE A 67 8.33 -0.58 15.22
CA PHE A 67 9.37 -1.21 16.04
C PHE A 67 9.39 -2.72 15.82
N ARG A 68 10.55 -3.31 15.97
CA ARG A 68 10.73 -4.77 16.02
C ARG A 68 10.08 -5.35 17.27
N PRO A 69 9.85 -6.66 17.33
CA PRO A 69 9.37 -7.32 18.54
C PRO A 69 10.24 -7.09 19.78
N ASP A 70 11.55 -6.84 19.58
CA ASP A 70 12.52 -6.51 20.64
C ASP A 70 12.45 -5.03 21.11
N GLY A 71 11.50 -4.26 20.60
CA GLY A 71 11.31 -2.84 20.92
C GLY A 71 12.25 -1.88 20.19
N LYS A 72 13.18 -2.37 19.36
CA LYS A 72 14.06 -1.51 18.58
C LYS A 72 13.35 -1.01 17.33
N PRO A 73 13.59 0.26 16.90
CA PRO A 73 13.00 0.76 15.67
C PRO A 73 13.52 -0.02 14.46
N TYR A 74 12.63 -0.23 13.48
CA TYR A 74 13.06 -0.68 12.17
C TYR A 74 13.97 0.37 11.56
N ARG A 75 15.07 -0.09 10.99
CA ARG A 75 16.03 0.77 10.29
C ARG A 75 16.35 0.19 8.93
N LEU A 76 16.25 1.02 7.92
CA LEU A 76 16.63 0.69 6.57
C LEU A 76 17.88 1.51 6.21
N GLY A 77 19.03 0.83 6.16
CA GLY A 77 20.31 1.44 5.81
C GLY A 77 20.39 1.78 4.32
N LEU A 78 21.26 2.72 3.96
CA LEU A 78 21.40 3.22 2.58
C LEU A 78 21.65 2.09 1.58
N LYS A 79 22.54 1.15 1.89
CA LYS A 79 22.81 -0.02 1.05
C LYS A 79 21.54 -0.82 0.75
N SER A 80 20.72 -1.10 1.77
CA SER A 80 19.48 -1.82 1.61
C SER A 80 18.44 -1.06 0.79
N VAL A 81 18.39 0.28 0.91
CA VAL A 81 17.55 1.13 0.05
C VAL A 81 18.01 1.03 -1.39
N THR A 82 19.33 1.18 -1.64
CA THR A 82 19.90 1.06 -2.99
C THR A 82 19.57 -0.28 -3.63
N GLU A 83 19.73 -1.39 -2.90
CA GLU A 83 19.41 -2.74 -3.40
C GLU A 83 17.94 -2.89 -3.77
N ARG A 84 17.02 -2.37 -2.94
CA ARG A 84 15.58 -2.38 -3.24
C ARG A 84 15.22 -1.52 -4.44
N LEU A 85 15.70 -0.29 -4.49
CA LEU A 85 15.45 0.61 -5.61
C LEU A 85 15.99 0.05 -6.92
N THR A 86 17.16 -0.61 -6.91
CA THR A 86 17.72 -1.28 -8.09
C THR A 86 16.80 -2.43 -8.58
N ALA A 87 16.08 -3.07 -7.66
CA ALA A 87 15.18 -4.19 -7.97
C ALA A 87 13.75 -3.75 -8.34
N THR A 88 13.43 -2.45 -8.29
CA THR A 88 12.11 -1.91 -8.63
C THR A 88 12.14 -1.14 -9.95
N ASP A 89 10.96 -0.94 -10.57
CA ASP A 89 10.83 -0.16 -11.81
C ASP A 89 10.63 1.32 -11.51
N TYR A 90 9.94 1.66 -10.41
CA TYR A 90 9.49 3.01 -10.10
C TYR A 90 9.77 3.40 -8.66
N LEU A 91 10.20 4.65 -8.47
CA LEU A 91 10.13 5.39 -7.21
C LEU A 91 9.27 6.63 -7.43
N PHE A 92 8.25 6.81 -6.60
CA PHE A 92 7.46 8.03 -6.50
C PHE A 92 7.79 8.73 -5.20
N VAL A 93 8.01 10.05 -5.26
CA VAL A 93 8.27 10.89 -4.09
C VAL A 93 7.21 11.97 -4.03
N ALA A 94 6.59 12.14 -2.87
CA ALA A 94 5.70 13.26 -2.58
C ALA A 94 6.52 14.39 -1.94
N GLY A 95 6.44 15.59 -2.50
CA GLY A 95 7.30 16.72 -2.20
C GLY A 95 8.35 16.91 -3.30
N ASP A 96 9.48 17.49 -2.95
CA ASP A 96 10.64 17.58 -3.85
C ASP A 96 11.72 16.56 -3.46
N ASP A 97 12.74 16.41 -4.31
CA ASP A 97 13.82 15.43 -4.13
C ASP A 97 14.75 15.75 -2.94
N HIS A 98 14.61 16.92 -2.31
CA HIS A 98 15.37 17.34 -1.14
C HIS A 98 14.57 17.27 0.15
N SER A 99 13.25 17.50 0.07
CA SER A 99 12.33 17.59 1.21
C SER A 99 11.09 16.73 1.01
N GLY A 100 11.29 15.50 0.57
CA GLY A 100 10.20 14.54 0.42
C GLY A 100 9.50 14.23 1.74
N ILE A 101 8.19 14.15 1.67
CA ILE A 101 7.30 13.89 2.82
C ILE A 101 6.67 12.50 2.79
N GLY A 102 6.86 11.77 1.70
CA GLY A 102 6.42 10.41 1.51
C GLY A 102 7.02 9.79 0.26
N TYR A 103 7.03 8.48 0.20
CA TYR A 103 7.48 7.74 -0.98
C TYR A 103 6.62 6.49 -1.20
N LEU A 104 6.66 6.01 -2.43
CA LEU A 104 6.23 4.67 -2.84
C LEU A 104 7.23 4.14 -3.86
N PHE A 105 7.71 2.92 -3.67
CA PHE A 105 8.40 2.20 -4.75
C PHE A 105 7.76 0.84 -5.01
N GLY A 106 7.83 0.43 -6.27
CA GLY A 106 7.21 -0.78 -6.73
C GLY A 106 7.59 -1.10 -8.18
N LYS A 107 7.00 -2.16 -8.70
CA LYS A 107 7.30 -2.63 -10.05
C LYS A 107 6.11 -3.32 -10.72
N GLU A 108 6.21 -3.52 -12.02
CA GLU A 108 5.33 -4.40 -12.77
C GLU A 108 5.94 -5.80 -12.84
N ILE A 109 5.22 -6.80 -12.34
CA ILE A 109 5.64 -8.18 -12.40
C ILE A 109 4.89 -8.85 -13.55
N PRO A 110 5.58 -9.30 -14.59
CA PRO A 110 4.98 -10.14 -15.63
C PRO A 110 4.68 -11.52 -15.05
N SER A 111 3.55 -12.08 -15.37
CA SER A 111 3.20 -13.43 -14.98
C SER A 111 2.50 -14.17 -16.11
N SER A 112 2.42 -15.50 -15.97
CA SER A 112 1.64 -16.35 -16.88
C SER A 112 0.13 -16.02 -16.90
N TYR A 113 -0.33 -15.23 -15.93
CA TYR A 113 -1.74 -14.80 -15.75
C TYR A 113 -1.95 -13.30 -15.98
N GLY A 114 -1.02 -12.65 -16.69
CA GLY A 114 -1.02 -11.22 -16.92
C GLY A 114 -0.13 -10.47 -15.94
N ARG A 115 -0.06 -9.15 -16.10
CA ARG A 115 0.79 -8.29 -15.25
C ARG A 115 0.12 -7.96 -13.94
N ILE A 116 0.95 -7.73 -12.92
CA ILE A 116 0.52 -7.13 -11.67
C ILE A 116 1.43 -5.93 -11.33
N ALA A 117 0.83 -4.81 -10.97
CA ALA A 117 1.51 -3.70 -10.34
C ALA A 117 1.71 -4.02 -8.86
N TRP A 118 2.94 -4.21 -8.42
CA TRP A 118 3.25 -4.59 -7.04
C TRP A 118 3.92 -3.45 -6.30
N VAL A 119 3.28 -2.98 -5.24
CA VAL A 119 3.89 -2.01 -4.31
C VAL A 119 4.79 -2.77 -3.34
N GLU A 120 6.08 -2.48 -3.37
CA GLU A 120 7.05 -3.10 -2.46
C GLU A 120 7.14 -2.36 -1.13
N SER A 121 7.09 -1.01 -1.16
CA SER A 121 7.13 -0.21 0.06
C SER A 121 6.46 1.15 -0.17
N MET A 122 5.80 1.65 0.86
CA MET A 122 5.21 2.98 0.89
C MET A 122 5.26 3.55 2.31
N ALA A 123 5.67 4.80 2.44
CA ALA A 123 5.62 5.51 3.70
C ALA A 123 5.28 6.98 3.52
N VAL A 124 4.68 7.56 4.56
CA VAL A 124 4.43 9.00 4.70
C VAL A 124 4.87 9.41 6.08
N LEU A 125 5.68 10.47 6.17
CA LEU A 125 6.14 11.03 7.44
C LEU A 125 4.95 11.30 8.38
N PRO A 126 5.05 10.97 9.68
CA PRO A 126 3.94 11.08 10.63
C PRO A 126 3.24 12.44 10.63
N LEU A 127 4.01 13.52 10.58
CA LEU A 127 3.48 14.90 10.58
C LEU A 127 2.67 15.26 9.33
N TYR A 128 2.83 14.50 8.24
CA TYR A 128 2.16 14.75 6.96
C TYR A 128 1.07 13.73 6.65
N ARG A 129 0.84 12.76 7.53
CA ARG A 129 -0.24 11.79 7.38
C ARG A 129 -1.60 12.48 7.37
N ARG A 130 -2.61 11.80 6.83
CA ARG A 130 -4.00 12.27 6.73
C ARG A 130 -4.24 13.46 5.79
N ARG A 131 -3.27 13.79 4.95
CA ARG A 131 -3.37 14.86 3.93
C ARG A 131 -3.53 14.32 2.51
N GLY A 132 -3.95 13.05 2.33
CA GLY A 132 -4.15 12.44 1.02
C GLY A 132 -2.87 11.97 0.31
N ILE A 133 -1.68 12.12 0.92
CA ILE A 133 -0.38 11.84 0.28
C ILE A 133 -0.27 10.37 -0.15
N ALA A 134 -0.61 9.41 0.72
CA ALA A 134 -0.58 8.00 0.36
C ALA A 134 -1.54 7.69 -0.81
N THR A 135 -2.73 8.31 -0.83
CA THR A 135 -3.68 8.20 -1.94
C THR A 135 -3.08 8.73 -3.23
N ALA A 136 -2.42 9.90 -3.19
CA ALA A 136 -1.76 10.48 -4.36
C ALA A 136 -0.62 9.60 -4.89
N LEU A 137 0.21 9.03 -4.01
CA LEU A 137 1.29 8.11 -4.36
C LEU A 137 0.76 6.84 -5.04
N VAL A 138 -0.23 6.16 -4.44
CA VAL A 138 -0.83 4.95 -5.02
C VAL A 138 -1.54 5.27 -6.34
N SER A 139 -2.22 6.40 -6.45
CA SER A 139 -2.83 6.85 -7.70
C SER A 139 -1.80 7.11 -8.79
N ALA A 140 -0.66 7.72 -8.45
CA ALA A 140 0.42 7.95 -9.41
C ALA A 140 1.01 6.62 -9.91
N PHE A 141 1.26 5.67 -9.00
CA PHE A 141 1.74 4.34 -9.32
C PHE A 141 0.75 3.58 -10.22
N ALA A 142 -0.54 3.54 -9.85
CA ALA A 142 -1.57 2.88 -10.66
C ALA A 142 -1.69 3.48 -12.07
N ARG A 143 -1.52 4.81 -12.22
CA ARG A 143 -1.49 5.46 -13.54
C ARG A 143 -0.25 5.09 -14.36
N ALA A 144 0.91 5.02 -13.73
CA ALA A 144 2.14 4.60 -14.42
C ALA A 144 2.08 3.15 -14.88
N THR A 145 1.42 2.29 -14.10
CA THR A 145 1.28 0.86 -14.35
C THR A 145 -0.10 0.48 -14.93
N LYS A 146 -0.75 1.40 -15.65
CA LYS A 146 -2.13 1.24 -16.18
C LYS A 146 -2.36 0.01 -17.05
N ALA A 147 -1.29 -0.58 -17.58
CA ALA A 147 -1.36 -1.80 -18.36
C ALA A 147 -1.49 -3.07 -17.51
N ALA A 148 -1.28 -2.97 -16.20
CA ALA A 148 -1.45 -4.09 -15.28
C ALA A 148 -2.91 -4.18 -14.82
N PRO A 149 -3.62 -5.29 -15.07
CA PRO A 149 -5.01 -5.47 -14.64
C PRO A 149 -5.13 -5.74 -13.15
N ARG A 150 -4.02 -5.77 -12.43
CA ARG A 150 -3.97 -6.07 -11.00
C ARG A 150 -3.05 -5.11 -10.25
N LEU A 151 -3.45 -4.78 -9.03
CA LEU A 151 -2.63 -4.08 -8.04
C LEU A 151 -2.48 -4.96 -6.81
N GLY A 152 -1.27 -5.07 -6.28
CA GLY A 152 -1.03 -5.86 -5.08
C GLY A 152 0.05 -5.30 -4.18
N PHE A 153 0.01 -5.70 -2.92
CA PHE A 153 1.04 -5.44 -1.90
C PHE A 153 0.84 -6.31 -0.66
N ALA A 154 1.86 -6.41 0.16
CA ALA A 154 1.77 -6.92 1.52
C ALA A 154 1.58 -5.75 2.50
N THR A 155 0.69 -5.89 3.47
CA THR A 155 0.47 -4.84 4.46
C THR A 155 -0.14 -5.36 5.76
N PRO A 156 0.31 -4.86 6.90
CA PRO A 156 -0.39 -5.03 8.17
C PRO A 156 -1.35 -3.87 8.45
N ASN A 157 -1.49 -2.91 7.52
CA ASN A 157 -2.22 -1.66 7.73
C ASN A 157 -3.54 -1.63 6.93
N PRO A 158 -4.71 -1.71 7.60
CA PRO A 158 -6.00 -1.71 6.91
C PRO A 158 -6.28 -0.42 6.13
N ILE A 159 -5.66 0.72 6.51
CA ILE A 159 -5.79 1.98 5.74
C ILE A 159 -5.13 1.86 4.37
N ALA A 160 -4.00 1.15 4.25
CA ALA A 160 -3.37 0.92 2.95
C ALA A 160 -4.29 0.11 2.03
N ALA A 161 -4.92 -0.94 2.55
CA ALA A 161 -5.92 -1.72 1.81
C ALA A 161 -7.13 -0.85 1.40
N LEU A 162 -7.64 0.00 2.29
CA LEU A 162 -8.74 0.92 1.99
C LEU A 162 -8.38 1.93 0.89
N ILE A 163 -7.16 2.46 0.89
CA ILE A 163 -6.69 3.38 -0.16
C ILE A 163 -6.68 2.66 -1.51
N ALA A 164 -6.13 1.46 -1.56
CA ALA A 164 -6.03 0.69 -2.80
C ALA A 164 -7.41 0.38 -3.41
N THR A 165 -8.39 -0.04 -2.59
CA THR A 165 -9.76 -0.33 -3.06
C THR A 165 -10.48 0.88 -3.63
N ARG A 166 -10.17 2.08 -3.13
CA ARG A 166 -10.75 3.33 -3.66
C ARG A 166 -10.13 3.76 -4.99
N ILE A 167 -8.85 3.46 -5.19
CA ILE A 167 -8.12 3.85 -6.41
C ILE A 167 -8.38 2.85 -7.53
N MET A 168 -8.45 1.58 -7.20
CA MET A 168 -8.64 0.50 -8.15
C MET A 168 -9.87 -0.32 -7.72
N PRO A 169 -11.07 0.12 -8.08
CA PRO A 169 -12.27 -0.65 -7.79
C PRO A 169 -12.25 -1.95 -8.59
N GLY A 170 -12.50 -3.06 -7.92
CA GLY A 170 -12.46 -4.38 -8.55
C GLY A 170 -12.63 -5.51 -7.54
N LYS A 171 -12.38 -6.72 -8.01
CA LYS A 171 -12.42 -7.90 -7.15
C LYS A 171 -11.20 -7.95 -6.26
N MET A 172 -11.41 -7.92 -4.97
CA MET A 172 -10.35 -7.93 -3.97
C MET A 172 -10.18 -9.33 -3.36
N TYR A 173 -8.92 -9.73 -3.24
CA TYR A 173 -8.51 -10.94 -2.52
C TYR A 173 -7.63 -10.52 -1.35
N ILE A 174 -8.12 -10.76 -0.15
CA ILE A 174 -7.44 -10.47 1.13
C ILE A 174 -8.08 -11.31 2.24
N GLY A 175 -7.29 -11.78 3.18
CA GLY A 175 -7.78 -12.58 4.29
C GLY A 175 -8.17 -14.01 3.92
N PRO A 176 -8.84 -14.71 4.83
CA PRO A 176 -9.27 -16.08 4.59
C PRO A 176 -10.19 -16.13 3.37
N CYS A 177 -9.67 -16.63 2.28
CA CYS A 177 -10.40 -16.84 1.03
C CYS A 177 -9.81 -18.06 0.32
N SER A 178 -10.56 -18.61 -0.62
CA SER A 178 -10.05 -19.63 -1.53
C SER A 178 -9.65 -18.97 -2.85
N PRO A 179 -8.42 -18.44 -2.95
CA PRO A 179 -8.00 -17.77 -4.17
C PRO A 179 -8.02 -18.75 -5.34
N PRO A 180 -8.42 -18.29 -6.55
CA PRO A 180 -8.35 -19.10 -7.75
C PRO A 180 -6.93 -19.69 -7.95
N TYR A 181 -6.84 -20.82 -8.63
CA TYR A 181 -5.54 -21.45 -8.92
C TYR A 181 -4.55 -20.48 -9.59
N ALA A 182 -5.03 -19.67 -10.53
CA ALA A 182 -4.25 -18.64 -11.19
C ALA A 182 -3.62 -17.66 -10.20
N LEU A 183 -4.38 -17.24 -9.18
CA LEU A 183 -3.90 -16.31 -8.17
C LEU A 183 -2.84 -16.94 -7.25
N ARG A 184 -3.00 -18.22 -6.89
CA ARG A 184 -1.97 -18.94 -6.12
C ARG A 184 -0.65 -19.06 -6.88
N ARG A 185 -0.72 -19.28 -8.20
CA ARG A 185 0.46 -19.29 -9.06
C ARG A 185 1.10 -17.92 -9.13
N LEU A 186 0.29 -16.88 -9.31
CA LEU A 186 0.75 -15.50 -9.30
C LEU A 186 1.47 -15.13 -7.99
N LEU A 187 0.96 -15.53 -6.84
CA LEU A 187 1.62 -15.30 -5.54
C LEU A 187 3.01 -15.94 -5.46
N LYS A 188 3.20 -17.11 -6.07
CA LYS A 188 4.51 -17.77 -6.13
C LYS A 188 5.49 -17.00 -7.01
N GLU A 189 5.02 -16.47 -8.14
CA GLU A 189 5.81 -15.65 -9.06
C GLU A 189 6.18 -14.31 -8.37
N ILE A 190 5.22 -13.63 -7.74
CA ILE A 190 5.45 -12.40 -6.96
C ILE A 190 6.53 -12.61 -5.89
N ARG A 191 6.45 -13.72 -5.13
CA ARG A 191 7.43 -14.03 -4.08
C ARG A 191 8.86 -14.17 -4.62
N GLN A 192 9.02 -14.70 -5.82
CA GLN A 192 10.34 -14.88 -6.45
C GLN A 192 10.93 -13.54 -6.91
N ASP A 193 10.07 -12.63 -7.37
CA ASP A 193 10.49 -11.36 -7.95
C ASP A 193 10.63 -10.23 -6.93
N CYS A 194 9.80 -10.21 -5.88
CA CYS A 194 9.83 -9.15 -4.89
C CYS A 194 10.95 -9.33 -3.88
N PHE A 195 11.74 -8.27 -3.67
CA PHE A 195 12.92 -8.31 -2.80
C PHE A 195 12.57 -8.72 -1.37
N ASP A 196 11.57 -8.08 -0.78
CA ASP A 196 11.17 -8.30 0.61
C ASP A 196 10.37 -9.60 0.83
N LEU A 197 9.89 -10.24 -0.22
CA LEU A 197 9.12 -11.49 -0.13
C LEU A 197 9.94 -12.74 -0.38
N ARG A 198 11.17 -12.59 -0.87
CA ARG A 198 12.06 -13.74 -1.13
C ARG A 198 12.32 -14.53 0.14
N GLY A 199 12.07 -15.82 0.07
CA GLY A 199 12.27 -16.72 1.23
C GLY A 199 11.17 -16.67 2.29
N CYS A 200 10.23 -15.73 2.22
CA CYS A 200 9.12 -15.67 3.14
C CYS A 200 8.12 -16.80 2.92
N HIS A 201 7.48 -17.23 4.00
CA HIS A 201 6.39 -18.20 3.93
C HIS A 201 5.07 -17.50 3.61
N ILE A 202 4.40 -17.94 2.56
CA ILE A 202 3.06 -17.49 2.17
C ILE A 202 2.03 -18.54 2.56
N ASP A 203 1.03 -18.14 3.32
CA ASP A 203 -0.20 -18.89 3.52
C ASP A 203 -1.24 -18.44 2.48
N GLU A 204 -1.36 -19.24 1.41
CA GLU A 204 -2.26 -18.94 0.29
C GLU A 204 -3.74 -18.99 0.70
N GLY A 205 -4.08 -19.81 1.71
CA GLY A 205 -5.47 -19.95 2.20
C GLY A 205 -5.94 -18.74 3.00
N ASN A 206 -5.04 -18.15 3.76
CA ASN A 206 -5.30 -16.96 4.56
C ASN A 206 -4.83 -15.67 3.89
N MET A 207 -4.23 -15.73 2.72
CA MET A 207 -3.65 -14.56 2.03
C MET A 207 -2.75 -13.77 2.98
N THR A 208 -1.83 -14.47 3.67
CA THR A 208 -0.86 -13.87 4.58
C THR A 208 0.56 -14.26 4.24
N ILE A 209 1.48 -13.44 4.66
CA ILE A 209 2.91 -13.68 4.53
C ILE A 209 3.61 -13.38 5.84
N LYS A 210 4.55 -14.26 6.23
CA LYS A 210 5.40 -14.04 7.39
C LYS A 210 6.66 -13.31 6.95
N THR A 211 6.70 -11.99 7.16
CA THR A 211 7.83 -11.13 6.80
C THR A 211 8.77 -10.86 7.97
N GLY A 212 8.36 -11.19 9.20
CA GLY A 212 9.07 -10.79 10.42
C GLY A 212 8.88 -9.30 10.76
N PHE A 213 8.07 -8.59 9.98
CA PHE A 213 7.71 -7.21 10.27
C PHE A 213 6.63 -7.21 11.36
N SER A 214 6.92 -6.55 12.48
CA SER A 214 5.91 -6.36 13.53
C SER A 214 5.15 -5.09 13.23
N PRO A 215 3.86 -5.21 12.92
CA PRO A 215 3.09 -4.01 12.66
C PRO A 215 2.90 -3.23 13.96
N LEU A 216 3.18 -1.96 13.92
CA LEU A 216 2.36 -0.93 14.50
C LEU A 216 2.28 -0.92 16.02
N SER A 217 2.86 0.09 16.57
CA SER A 217 2.64 0.48 17.95
C SER A 217 1.13 0.68 18.21
N ARG A 218 0.70 0.55 19.47
CA ARG A 218 -0.69 0.88 19.88
C ARG A 218 -1.10 2.31 19.50
N SER A 219 -0.14 3.20 19.27
CA SER A 219 -0.39 4.56 18.78
C SER A 219 -0.86 4.56 17.32
N ASP A 220 -0.29 3.70 16.48
CA ASP A 220 -0.70 3.59 15.07
C ASP A 220 -2.11 3.02 14.95
N GLN A 221 -2.46 2.04 15.80
CA GLN A 221 -3.83 1.51 15.85
C GLN A 221 -4.87 2.58 16.23
N ARG A 222 -4.53 3.54 17.12
CA ARG A 222 -5.39 4.69 17.43
C ARG A 222 -5.60 5.62 16.25
N GLU A 223 -4.64 5.69 15.32
CA GLU A 223 -4.80 6.46 14.09
C GLU A 223 -5.84 5.86 13.13
N TRP A 224 -6.14 4.56 13.23
CA TRP A 224 -7.12 3.89 12.35
C TRP A 224 -8.56 4.09 12.78
N ASN A 225 -8.81 4.17 14.09
CA ASN A 225 -10.15 4.25 14.65
C ASN A 225 -11.04 5.33 14.01
N PRO A 226 -10.56 6.58 13.76
CA PRO A 226 -11.37 7.62 13.13
C PRO A 226 -11.72 7.35 11.65
N ARG A 227 -11.08 6.35 11.04
CA ARG A 227 -11.23 6.01 9.60
C ARG A 227 -11.88 4.67 9.39
N ARG A 228 -12.24 4.02 10.45
CA ARG A 228 -12.93 2.75 10.41
C ARG A 228 -14.23 2.95 9.65
N PRO A 229 -14.51 2.19 8.58
CA PRO A 229 -15.77 2.27 7.85
C PRO A 229 -16.94 2.02 8.79
N VAL A 230 -18.05 2.74 8.64
CA VAL A 230 -19.28 2.56 9.44
C VAL A 230 -19.78 1.12 9.29
N ALA A 231 -19.76 0.58 8.08
CA ALA A 231 -19.95 -0.83 7.81
C ALA A 231 -18.57 -1.47 7.63
N GLU A 232 -18.01 -2.06 8.70
CA GLU A 232 -16.70 -2.69 8.66
C GLU A 232 -16.73 -3.92 7.76
N PRO A 233 -15.96 -3.91 6.65
CA PRO A 233 -15.79 -5.13 5.88
C PRO A 233 -14.99 -6.16 6.72
N SER A 234 -15.28 -7.45 6.54
CA SER A 234 -14.62 -8.51 7.30
C SER A 234 -13.10 -8.53 7.14
N TRP A 235 -12.59 -8.09 5.98
CA TRP A 235 -11.15 -7.97 5.75
C TRP A 235 -10.48 -6.92 6.65
N TRP A 236 -11.22 -5.86 7.07
CA TRP A 236 -10.68 -4.86 7.99
C TRP A 236 -10.28 -5.49 9.32
N LYS A 237 -11.22 -6.22 9.93
CA LYS A 237 -10.96 -6.95 11.18
C LYS A 237 -9.85 -7.97 11.03
N PHE A 238 -9.80 -8.65 9.89
CA PHE A 238 -8.74 -9.60 9.61
C PHE A 238 -7.36 -8.93 9.64
N VAL A 239 -7.16 -7.83 8.90
CA VAL A 239 -5.88 -7.11 8.86
C VAL A 239 -5.53 -6.51 10.23
N GLU A 240 -6.52 -5.94 10.93
CA GLU A 240 -6.34 -5.32 12.25
C GLU A 240 -5.87 -6.33 13.32
N HIS A 241 -6.25 -7.60 13.19
CA HIS A 241 -5.96 -8.65 14.17
C HIS A 241 -4.87 -9.63 13.69
N LEU A 242 -4.12 -9.29 12.66
CA LEU A 242 -3.00 -10.10 12.24
C LEU A 242 -1.99 -10.30 13.38
N PRO A 243 -1.49 -11.53 13.56
CA PRO A 243 -0.40 -11.75 14.51
C PRO A 243 0.84 -10.93 14.15
N ASN A 244 1.66 -10.62 15.14
CA ASN A 244 2.98 -10.02 14.91
C ASN A 244 3.77 -10.87 13.89
N GLU A 245 4.60 -10.21 13.10
CA GLU A 245 5.42 -10.79 12.04
C GLU A 245 4.64 -11.21 10.77
N PHE A 246 3.30 -11.05 10.74
CA PHE A 246 2.48 -11.35 9.57
C PHE A 246 1.94 -10.08 8.92
N GLU A 247 1.84 -10.14 7.61
CA GLU A 247 1.19 -9.12 6.79
C GLU A 247 0.09 -9.76 5.94
N ALA A 248 -0.97 -9.02 5.68
CA ALA A 248 -1.98 -9.44 4.71
C ALA A 248 -1.44 -9.24 3.29
N LEU A 249 -1.65 -10.23 2.45
CA LEU A 249 -1.49 -10.09 1.01
C LEU A 249 -2.80 -9.57 0.43
N LEU A 250 -2.71 -8.41 -0.23
CA LEU A 250 -3.81 -7.82 -0.95
C LEU A 250 -3.57 -7.93 -2.45
N ILE A 251 -4.55 -8.40 -3.19
CA ILE A 251 -4.59 -8.28 -4.65
C ILE A 251 -5.96 -7.78 -5.07
N ILE A 252 -5.97 -6.73 -5.89
CA ILE A 252 -7.17 -6.20 -6.54
C ILE A 252 -7.07 -6.49 -8.02
N GLU A 253 -8.13 -7.04 -8.62
CA GLU A 253 -8.25 -7.37 -10.04
C GLU A 253 -9.42 -6.59 -10.63
N THR A 254 -9.16 -5.83 -11.69
CA THR A 254 -10.17 -5.05 -12.43
C THR A 254 -10.77 -5.83 -13.59
#